data_b2dcf06e13e735680e428edf88d745e5
#
_entry.id   b2dcf06e13e735680e428edf88d745e5
#
_cell.length_a   1.000
_cell.length_b   1.000
_cell.length_c   1.000
_cell.angle_alpha   90.00
_cell.angle_beta   90.00
_cell.angle_gamma   90.00
#
_symmetry.space_group_name_H-M   'P 1'
#
loop_
_entity.id
_entity.type
_entity.pdbx_description
1 polymer ?
#
loop_
_entity_poly.entity_id
_entity_poly.type
_entity_poly.pdbx_seq_one_letter_code
_entity_poly.pdbx_strand_id
1 'polypeptide(L)'
;MDYLHPKLDDAAIARMSSLALAHVGNAVYEVLVRSHLACGGTQTAKNLHSRTVALVRASAQAEAVQRILPLLDEAEQEVFRHGRNAKPKTVPKSSSVAEYAYATALEALFGWLYLKQRYGRINELFGVIAQDF
;
A
#
# COMPACT_ATOMS: atom_id res chain seq x y z
N MET A 1 11.77 18.35 13.68
CA MET A 1 10.65 17.74 12.95
C MET A 1 10.89 16.24 12.80
N ASP A 2 9.84 15.46 12.96
CA ASP A 2 9.93 14.01 12.79
C ASP A 2 9.50 13.66 11.36
N TYR A 3 10.44 13.43 10.48
CA TYR A 3 10.17 13.13 9.06
C TYR A 3 9.59 11.74 8.85
N LEU A 4 9.84 10.79 9.78
CA LEU A 4 9.27 9.45 9.68
C LEU A 4 7.79 9.42 10.06
N HIS A 5 7.36 10.34 10.91
CA HIS A 5 5.99 10.39 11.43
C HIS A 5 5.42 11.79 11.23
N PRO A 6 5.17 12.19 9.97
CA PRO A 6 4.64 13.53 9.71
C PRO A 6 3.27 13.70 10.37
N LYS A 7 3.00 14.92 10.83
CA LYS A 7 1.72 15.26 11.44
C LYS A 7 0.98 16.21 10.53
N LEU A 8 -0.17 15.74 10.02
CA LEU A 8 -1.09 16.56 9.26
C LEU A 8 -2.45 16.52 9.96
N ASP A 9 -3.20 17.62 9.91
CA ASP A 9 -4.55 17.59 10.42
C ASP A 9 -5.49 16.85 9.45
N ASP A 10 -6.67 16.48 9.92
CA ASP A 10 -7.62 15.70 9.14
C ASP A 10 -8.07 16.46 7.89
N ALA A 11 -8.19 17.78 7.97
CA ALA A 11 -8.60 18.60 6.83
C ALA A 11 -7.54 18.57 5.72
N ALA A 12 -6.25 18.62 6.09
CA ALA A 12 -5.16 18.55 5.12
C ALA A 12 -5.15 17.20 4.41
N ILE A 13 -5.33 16.11 5.15
CA ILE A 13 -5.37 14.75 4.58
C ILE A 13 -6.59 14.61 3.65
N ALA A 14 -7.75 15.14 4.08
CA ALA A 14 -8.98 15.07 3.27
C ALA A 14 -8.86 15.79 1.93
N ARG A 15 -7.97 16.79 1.83
CA ARG A 15 -7.74 17.53 0.59
C ARG A 15 -6.75 16.84 -0.35
N MET A 16 -6.07 15.80 0.09
CA MET A 16 -5.11 15.09 -0.75
C MET A 16 -5.83 14.21 -1.78
N SER A 17 -5.34 14.23 -3.02
CA SER A 17 -5.88 13.35 -4.05
C SER A 17 -5.55 11.88 -3.74
N SER A 18 -6.34 10.98 -4.29
CA SER A 18 -6.07 9.54 -4.16
C SER A 18 -4.69 9.17 -4.72
N LEU A 19 -4.26 9.81 -5.80
CA LEU A 19 -2.94 9.55 -6.38
C LEU A 19 -1.81 10.07 -5.49
N ALA A 20 -2.01 11.19 -4.78
CA ALA A 20 -1.03 11.68 -3.81
C ALA A 20 -0.94 10.73 -2.61
N LEU A 21 -2.07 10.24 -2.13
CA LEU A 21 -2.08 9.22 -1.06
C LEU A 21 -1.39 7.95 -1.52
N ALA A 22 -1.65 7.50 -2.74
CA ALA A 22 -1.02 6.31 -3.31
C ALA A 22 0.49 6.50 -3.46
N HIS A 23 0.94 7.71 -3.80
CA HIS A 23 2.36 8.02 -3.90
C HIS A 23 3.07 7.78 -2.56
N VAL A 24 2.49 8.22 -1.47
CA VAL A 24 3.01 7.96 -0.12
C VAL A 24 2.88 6.48 0.21
N GLY A 25 1.72 5.90 -0.05
CA GLY A 25 1.44 4.50 0.28
C GLY A 25 2.29 3.50 -0.48
N ASN A 26 2.73 3.84 -1.69
CA ASN A 26 3.69 3.02 -2.43
C ASN A 26 4.96 2.81 -1.60
N ALA A 27 5.52 3.89 -1.05
CA ALA A 27 6.71 3.82 -0.22
C ALA A 27 6.45 3.09 1.10
N VAL A 28 5.30 3.33 1.72
CA VAL A 28 4.93 2.65 2.98
C VAL A 28 4.84 1.15 2.76
N TYR A 29 4.13 0.72 1.72
CA TYR A 29 3.97 -0.69 1.41
C TYR A 29 5.32 -1.34 1.13
N GLU A 30 6.18 -0.66 0.39
CA GLU A 30 7.49 -1.18 0.04
C GLU A 30 8.41 -1.30 1.27
N VAL A 31 8.35 -0.33 2.20
CA VAL A 31 9.08 -0.47 3.47
C VAL A 31 8.62 -1.71 4.23
N LEU A 32 7.31 -1.94 4.30
CA LEU A 32 6.77 -3.12 5.00
C LEU A 32 7.26 -4.42 4.37
N VAL A 33 7.20 -4.53 3.05
CA VAL A 33 7.65 -5.72 2.32
C VAL A 33 9.14 -5.92 2.48
N ARG A 34 9.95 -4.88 2.23
CA ARG A 34 11.41 -4.96 2.31
C ARG A 34 11.88 -5.30 3.72
N SER A 35 11.30 -4.66 4.73
CA SER A 35 11.65 -4.94 6.15
C SER A 35 11.30 -6.37 6.52
N HIS A 36 10.12 -6.82 6.13
CA HIS A 36 9.68 -8.19 6.40
C HIS A 36 10.64 -9.21 5.80
N LEU A 37 11.03 -9.02 4.54
CA LEU A 37 11.97 -9.93 3.86
C LEU A 37 13.37 -9.86 4.47
N ALA A 38 13.88 -8.67 4.75
CA ALA A 38 15.21 -8.49 5.32
C ALA A 38 15.33 -9.09 6.71
N CYS A 39 14.27 -8.99 7.52
CA CYS A 39 14.25 -9.53 8.88
C CYS A 39 14.00 -11.05 8.90
N GLY A 40 13.67 -11.64 7.78
CA GLY A 40 13.38 -13.08 7.68
C GLY A 40 14.60 -13.99 7.56
N GLY A 41 15.80 -13.44 7.61
CA GLY A 41 17.03 -14.22 7.55
C GLY A 41 18.10 -13.59 6.68
N THR A 42 19.25 -14.26 6.59
CA THR A 42 20.38 -13.78 5.80
C THR A 42 20.12 -14.03 4.31
N GLN A 43 20.16 -12.97 3.50
CA GLN A 43 19.93 -13.04 2.07
C GLN A 43 20.85 -12.06 1.35
N THR A 44 21.10 -12.31 0.07
CA THR A 44 21.84 -11.37 -0.77
C THR A 44 20.94 -10.20 -1.17
N ALA A 45 21.54 -9.06 -1.49
CA ALA A 45 20.79 -7.92 -2.00
C ALA A 45 20.01 -8.26 -3.25
N LYS A 46 20.59 -9.07 -4.15
CA LYS A 46 19.92 -9.52 -5.37
C LYS A 46 18.68 -10.34 -5.09
N ASN A 47 18.76 -11.26 -4.12
CA ASN A 47 17.64 -12.11 -3.74
C ASN A 47 16.53 -11.26 -3.09
N LEU A 48 16.89 -10.35 -2.20
CA LEU A 48 15.92 -9.44 -1.57
C LEU A 48 15.21 -8.60 -2.62
N HIS A 49 15.94 -8.06 -3.60
CA HIS A 49 15.35 -7.28 -4.68
C HIS A 49 14.35 -8.10 -5.50
N SER A 50 14.73 -9.31 -5.93
CA SER A 50 13.87 -10.19 -6.73
C SER A 50 12.58 -10.55 -5.97
N ARG A 51 12.70 -10.88 -4.70
CA ARG A 51 11.54 -11.21 -3.86
C ARG A 51 10.64 -10.00 -3.65
N THR A 52 11.23 -8.81 -3.45
CA THR A 52 10.46 -7.57 -3.31
C THR A 52 9.64 -7.31 -4.57
N VAL A 53 10.28 -7.36 -5.74
CA VAL A 53 9.59 -7.13 -7.03
C VAL A 53 8.40 -8.07 -7.18
N ALA A 54 8.56 -9.35 -6.84
CA ALA A 54 7.48 -10.33 -6.94
C ALA A 54 6.29 -10.00 -6.05
N LEU A 55 6.50 -9.32 -4.92
CA LEU A 55 5.46 -9.02 -3.95
C LEU A 55 4.83 -7.63 -4.12
N VAL A 56 5.53 -6.68 -4.76
CA VAL A 56 5.02 -5.32 -4.94
C VAL A 56 4.47 -5.03 -6.33
N ARG A 57 4.59 -5.97 -7.26
CA ARG A 57 3.99 -5.77 -8.60
C ARG A 57 2.46 -5.73 -8.48
N ALA A 58 1.80 -5.10 -9.45
CA ALA A 58 0.37 -4.83 -9.41
C ALA A 58 -0.48 -6.10 -9.24
N SER A 59 -0.12 -7.20 -9.90
CA SER A 59 -0.84 -8.47 -9.78
C SER A 59 -0.79 -9.03 -8.35
N ALA A 60 0.37 -8.94 -7.70
CA ALA A 60 0.54 -9.40 -6.33
C ALA A 60 -0.23 -8.51 -5.35
N GLN A 61 -0.21 -7.20 -5.58
CA GLN A 61 -0.98 -6.27 -4.76
C GLN A 61 -2.49 -6.49 -4.92
N ALA A 62 -2.95 -6.79 -6.15
CA ALA A 62 -4.36 -7.10 -6.39
C ALA A 62 -4.81 -8.35 -5.63
N GLU A 63 -3.95 -9.37 -5.55
CA GLU A 63 -4.21 -10.56 -4.72
C GLU A 63 -4.26 -10.21 -3.23
N ALA A 64 -3.32 -9.38 -2.77
CA ALA A 64 -3.27 -8.93 -1.38
C ALA A 64 -4.56 -8.20 -0.98
N VAL A 65 -5.11 -7.39 -1.89
CA VAL A 65 -6.36 -6.66 -1.67
C VAL A 65 -7.50 -7.61 -1.31
N GLN A 66 -7.61 -8.75 -1.97
CA GLN A 66 -8.70 -9.68 -1.74
C GLN A 66 -8.73 -10.20 -0.30
N ARG A 67 -7.59 -10.23 0.36
CA ARG A 67 -7.48 -10.70 1.75
C ARG A 67 -7.95 -9.69 2.76
N ILE A 68 -7.78 -8.41 2.47
CA ILE A 68 -8.09 -7.34 3.44
C ILE A 68 -9.42 -6.65 3.18
N LEU A 69 -9.99 -6.76 1.97
CA LEU A 69 -11.26 -6.11 1.65
C LEU A 69 -12.36 -6.40 2.68
N PRO A 70 -12.58 -7.65 3.12
CA PRO A 70 -13.63 -7.93 4.11
C PRO A 70 -13.36 -7.32 5.48
N LEU A 71 -12.13 -6.89 5.75
CA LEU A 71 -11.72 -6.38 7.05
C LEU A 71 -11.83 -4.86 7.15
N LEU A 72 -12.02 -4.16 6.02
CA LEU A 72 -11.99 -2.70 5.98
C LEU A 72 -13.25 -2.11 6.63
N ASP A 73 -13.07 -1.08 7.44
CA ASP A 73 -14.19 -0.32 7.97
C ASP A 73 -14.71 0.66 6.91
N GLU A 74 -15.76 1.39 7.26
CA GLU A 74 -16.45 2.28 6.32
C GLU A 74 -15.54 3.37 5.75
N ALA A 75 -14.74 4.00 6.62
CA ALA A 75 -13.81 5.05 6.19
C ALA A 75 -12.70 4.49 5.29
N GLU A 76 -12.18 3.34 5.64
CA GLU A 76 -11.16 2.65 4.83
C GLU A 76 -11.70 2.24 3.47
N GLN A 77 -12.92 1.73 3.42
CA GLN A 77 -13.59 1.37 2.17
C GLN A 77 -13.75 2.58 1.25
N GLU A 78 -14.06 3.75 1.82
CA GLU A 78 -14.21 4.99 1.08
C GLU A 78 -12.90 5.42 0.42
N VAL A 79 -11.80 5.40 1.19
CA VAL A 79 -10.46 5.73 0.67
C VAL A 79 -10.06 4.73 -0.42
N PHE A 80 -10.31 3.46 -0.18
CA PHE A 80 -10.02 2.39 -1.15
C PHE A 80 -10.79 2.62 -2.46
N ARG A 81 -12.07 2.88 -2.36
CA ARG A 81 -12.95 3.07 -3.52
C ARG A 81 -12.49 4.27 -4.36
N HIS A 82 -12.16 5.39 -3.72
CA HIS A 82 -11.65 6.56 -4.44
C HIS A 82 -10.32 6.25 -5.13
N GLY A 83 -9.44 5.50 -4.47
CA GLY A 83 -8.16 5.08 -5.07
C GLY A 83 -8.36 4.17 -6.27
N ARG A 84 -9.27 3.21 -6.16
CA ARG A 84 -9.59 2.30 -7.27
C ARG A 84 -10.15 3.05 -8.48
N ASN A 85 -10.91 4.11 -8.24
CA ASN A 85 -11.56 4.88 -9.30
C ASN A 85 -10.70 6.03 -9.84
N ALA A 86 -9.53 6.27 -9.24
CA ALA A 86 -8.61 7.29 -9.74
C ALA A 86 -8.08 6.87 -11.11
N LYS A 87 -7.95 7.85 -12.01
CA LYS A 87 -7.51 7.57 -13.39
C LYS A 87 -6.06 8.01 -13.55
N PRO A 88 -5.09 7.07 -13.52
CA PRO A 88 -3.71 7.40 -13.80
C PRO A 88 -3.55 7.76 -15.29
N LYS A 89 -2.49 8.51 -15.61
CA LYS A 89 -2.19 8.90 -17.01
C LYS A 89 -1.82 7.68 -17.84
N THR A 90 -1.12 6.72 -17.26
CA THR A 90 -0.66 5.53 -17.96
C THR A 90 -0.78 4.30 -17.05
N VAL A 91 -0.99 3.15 -17.68
CA VAL A 91 -1.00 1.85 -17.00
C VAL A 91 0.17 1.04 -17.55
N PRO A 92 1.01 0.43 -16.70
CA PRO A 92 2.11 -0.41 -17.16
C PRO A 92 1.59 -1.54 -18.04
N LYS A 93 2.33 -1.85 -19.11
CA LYS A 93 1.95 -2.92 -20.07
C LYS A 93 1.87 -4.29 -19.41
N SER A 94 2.62 -4.52 -18.33
CA SER A 94 2.66 -5.79 -17.61
C SER A 94 1.46 -6.02 -16.71
N SER A 95 0.57 -5.03 -16.56
CA SER A 95 -0.57 -5.09 -15.64
C SER A 95 -1.87 -4.91 -16.40
N SER A 96 -2.93 -5.61 -15.98
CA SER A 96 -4.27 -5.28 -16.43
C SER A 96 -4.72 -3.96 -15.79
N VAL A 97 -5.72 -3.31 -16.38
CA VAL A 97 -6.30 -2.08 -15.84
C VAL A 97 -6.86 -2.35 -14.44
N ALA A 98 -7.55 -3.49 -14.26
CA ALA A 98 -8.14 -3.84 -12.98
C ALA A 98 -7.08 -4.07 -11.90
N GLU A 99 -6.00 -4.80 -12.22
CA GLU A 99 -4.90 -5.04 -11.28
C GLU A 99 -4.24 -3.73 -10.86
N TYR A 100 -3.99 -2.85 -11.81
CA TYR A 100 -3.38 -1.56 -11.53
C TYR A 100 -4.29 -0.69 -10.66
N ALA A 101 -5.59 -0.72 -10.90
CA ALA A 101 -6.57 0.01 -10.09
C ALA A 101 -6.60 -0.48 -8.64
N TYR A 102 -6.56 -1.80 -8.43
CA TYR A 102 -6.50 -2.37 -7.09
C TYR A 102 -5.19 -2.05 -6.38
N ALA A 103 -4.08 -2.09 -7.09
CA ALA A 103 -2.77 -1.71 -6.53
C ALA A 103 -2.77 -0.24 -6.09
N THR A 104 -3.29 0.65 -6.92
CA THR A 104 -3.42 2.07 -6.59
C THR A 104 -4.30 2.27 -5.36
N ALA A 105 -5.41 1.54 -5.27
CA ALA A 105 -6.31 1.61 -4.13
C ALA A 105 -5.65 1.15 -2.84
N LEU A 106 -4.90 0.06 -2.90
CA LEU A 106 -4.14 -0.45 -1.74
C LEU A 106 -3.11 0.58 -1.27
N GLU A 107 -2.38 1.15 -2.20
CA GLU A 107 -1.38 2.18 -1.89
C GLU A 107 -2.03 3.43 -1.30
N ALA A 108 -3.16 3.88 -1.86
CA ALA A 108 -3.89 5.02 -1.33
C ALA A 108 -4.36 4.76 0.11
N LEU A 109 -4.86 3.57 0.38
CA LEU A 109 -5.29 3.18 1.72
C LEU A 109 -4.11 3.21 2.71
N PHE A 110 -2.98 2.61 2.35
CA PHE A 110 -1.81 2.56 3.22
C PHE A 110 -1.20 3.95 3.43
N GLY A 111 -1.19 4.79 2.40
CA GLY A 111 -0.77 6.18 2.52
C GLY A 111 -1.66 6.98 3.46
N TRP A 112 -2.96 6.80 3.36
CA TRP A 112 -3.93 7.44 4.22
C TRP A 112 -3.76 7.01 5.69
N LEU A 113 -3.63 5.70 5.92
CA LEU A 113 -3.40 5.18 7.27
C LEU A 113 -2.11 5.71 7.87
N TYR A 114 -1.05 5.79 7.07
CA TYR A 114 0.24 6.30 7.51
C TYR A 114 0.14 7.78 7.92
N LEU A 115 -0.46 8.61 7.09
CA LEU A 115 -0.60 10.04 7.38
C LEU A 115 -1.55 10.30 8.54
N LYS A 116 -2.53 9.44 8.76
CA LYS A 116 -3.40 9.46 9.93
C LYS A 116 -2.72 8.91 11.19
N GLN A 117 -1.47 8.46 11.08
CA GLN A 117 -0.72 7.86 12.18
C GLN A 117 -1.38 6.60 12.75
N ARG A 118 -2.08 5.85 11.91
CA ARG A 118 -2.75 4.60 12.30
C ARG A 118 -1.83 3.40 12.03
N TYR A 119 -0.66 3.42 12.68
CA TYR A 119 0.39 2.41 12.45
C TYR A 119 -0.04 1.02 12.90
N GLY A 120 -0.79 0.92 13.99
CA GLY A 120 -1.33 -0.36 14.45
C GLY A 120 -2.25 -1.00 13.41
N ARG A 121 -3.06 -0.19 12.73
CA ARG A 121 -3.95 -0.69 11.68
C ARG A 121 -3.16 -1.14 10.45
N ILE A 122 -2.11 -0.40 10.09
CA ILE A 122 -1.20 -0.81 9.02
C ILE A 122 -0.63 -2.20 9.32
N ASN A 123 -0.11 -2.40 10.53
CA ASN A 123 0.47 -3.67 10.94
C ASN A 123 -0.57 -4.80 10.92
N GLU A 124 -1.78 -4.51 11.35
CA GLU A 124 -2.88 -5.48 11.36
C GLU A 124 -3.22 -5.95 9.95
N LEU A 125 -3.42 -5.01 9.02
CA LEU A 125 -3.75 -5.34 7.64
C LEU A 125 -2.58 -6.01 6.92
N PHE A 126 -1.38 -5.48 7.10
CA PHE A 126 -0.19 -6.06 6.48
C PHE A 126 0.08 -7.46 7.02
N GLY A 127 -0.18 -7.70 8.29
CA GLY A 127 -0.03 -9.04 8.89
C GLY A 127 -0.89 -10.07 8.19
N VAL A 128 -2.12 -9.71 7.82
CA VAL A 128 -3.00 -10.59 7.05
C VAL A 128 -2.42 -10.86 5.66
N ILE A 129 -1.93 -9.81 4.99
CA ILE A 129 -1.33 -9.93 3.66
C ILE A 129 -0.07 -10.82 3.71
N ALA A 130 0.77 -10.61 4.69
CA ALA A 130 2.08 -11.27 4.80
C ALA A 130 1.99 -12.76 5.13
N GLN A 131 0.83 -13.25 5.54
CA GLN A 131 0.66 -14.69 5.83
C GLN A 131 0.97 -15.57 4.63
N ASP A 132 0.87 -15.03 3.41
CA ASP A 132 1.14 -15.80 2.18
C ASP A 132 2.51 -15.50 1.56
N PHE A 133 3.32 -14.73 2.24
CA PHE A 133 4.66 -14.38 1.73
C PHE A 133 5.66 -15.53 1.87
#